data_9b15db9e19ab618e57dc330433b2db84
#
_entry.id   9b15db9e19ab618e57dc330433b2db84
#
_cell.length_a   1.000
_cell.length_b   1.000
_cell.length_c   1.000
_cell.angle_alpha   90.00
_cell.angle_beta   90.00
_cell.angle_gamma   90.00
#
_symmetry.space_group_name_H-M   'P 1'
#
loop_
_entity.id
_entity.type
_entity.pdbx_description
1 polymer ?
#
loop_
_entity_poly.entity_id
_entity_poly.type
_entity_poly.pdbx_seq_one_letter_code
_entity_poly.pdbx_strand_id
1 'polypeptide(L)'
;MKKAMKKLMAALQAVAMVCAMAIPAFAADGSTHSSSEDGKITIQNAVANQTYKIYRILDLQYNDTAKSFRYVKNDKWGAFVEGQMTYLSVDSKTGVVTWANSDNADNGTAIKALAVAAGQHVKDTPSLTADGSVKASSSTVIFDNLPLGWYL
;
A
#
# COMPACT_ATOMS: atom_id res chain seq x y z
N MET A 1 -18.50 -16.56 11.80
CA MET A 1 -17.34 -16.51 10.88
C MET A 1 -17.65 -15.88 9.51
N LYS A 2 -18.77 -16.16 8.86
CA LYS A 2 -19.11 -15.60 7.51
C LYS A 2 -19.34 -14.06 7.46
N LYS A 3 -19.76 -13.41 8.56
CA LYS A 3 -20.03 -11.96 8.59
C LYS A 3 -18.75 -11.09 8.73
N ALA A 4 -17.70 -11.61 9.36
CA ALA A 4 -16.43 -10.90 9.50
C ALA A 4 -15.64 -10.85 8.19
N MET A 5 -15.66 -11.95 7.42
CA MET A 5 -15.03 -11.99 6.09
C MET A 5 -15.65 -11.03 5.09
N LYS A 6 -17.00 -10.82 5.15
CA LYS A 6 -17.66 -9.85 4.25
C LYS A 6 -17.27 -8.40 4.54
N LYS A 7 -16.99 -8.04 5.79
CA LYS A 7 -16.53 -6.68 6.15
C LYS A 7 -15.07 -6.44 5.76
N LEU A 8 -14.24 -7.48 5.84
CA LEU A 8 -12.84 -7.40 5.38
C LEU A 8 -12.75 -7.25 3.87
N MET A 9 -13.59 -7.99 3.13
CA MET A 9 -13.68 -7.90 1.67
C MET A 9 -14.21 -6.53 1.21
N ALA A 10 -15.17 -5.94 1.93
CA ALA A 10 -15.70 -4.62 1.58
C ALA A 10 -14.66 -3.49 1.80
N ALA A 11 -13.82 -3.60 2.82
CA ALA A 11 -12.71 -2.66 3.05
C ALA A 11 -11.61 -2.80 1.99
N LEU A 12 -11.33 -4.02 1.52
CA LEU A 12 -10.36 -4.28 0.46
C LEU A 12 -10.87 -3.78 -0.91
N GLN A 13 -12.18 -3.91 -1.19
CA GLN A 13 -12.79 -3.41 -2.43
C GLN A 13 -12.79 -1.88 -2.52
N ALA A 14 -12.91 -1.16 -1.40
CA ALA A 14 -12.83 0.30 -1.40
C ALA A 14 -11.44 0.81 -1.81
N VAL A 15 -10.38 0.08 -1.52
CA VAL A 15 -9.01 0.42 -1.94
C VAL A 15 -8.78 0.13 -3.43
N ALA A 16 -9.40 -0.91 -3.98
CA ALA A 16 -9.26 -1.27 -5.40
C ALA A 16 -9.98 -0.29 -6.34
N MET A 17 -11.11 0.30 -5.93
CA MET A 17 -11.89 1.23 -6.77
C MET A 17 -11.19 2.56 -7.05
N VAL A 18 -10.19 2.90 -6.25
CA VAL A 18 -9.53 4.19 -6.31
C VAL A 18 -8.35 4.21 -7.29
N CYS A 19 -7.84 3.06 -7.71
CA CYS A 19 -6.70 2.97 -8.63
C CYS A 19 -7.04 3.28 -10.11
N ALA A 20 -8.31 3.37 -10.48
CA ALA A 20 -8.71 3.42 -11.90
C ALA A 20 -8.88 4.82 -12.51
N MET A 21 -8.78 5.92 -11.74
CA MET A 21 -9.27 7.22 -12.23
C MET A 21 -8.29 8.39 -12.24
N ALA A 22 -6.98 8.23 -12.20
CA ALA A 22 -6.14 9.39 -11.92
C ALA A 22 -4.87 9.59 -12.76
N ILE A 23 -4.87 9.40 -14.06
CA ILE A 23 -3.64 9.62 -14.83
C ILE A 23 -3.45 11.01 -15.44
N PRO A 24 -4.46 11.80 -15.85
CA PRO A 24 -4.19 13.07 -16.53
C PRO A 24 -3.80 14.27 -15.66
N ALA A 25 -4.14 14.26 -14.38
CA ALA A 25 -4.10 15.49 -13.57
C ALA A 25 -2.73 15.84 -12.99
N PHE A 26 -1.76 14.95 -13.02
CA PHE A 26 -0.42 15.19 -12.46
C PHE A 26 0.57 15.78 -13.46
N ALA A 27 0.21 15.92 -14.73
CA ALA A 27 1.13 16.30 -15.79
C ALA A 27 1.37 17.81 -15.92
N ALA A 28 0.60 18.67 -15.26
CA ALA A 28 0.56 20.09 -15.56
C ALA A 28 0.97 21.05 -14.44
N ASP A 29 1.12 20.61 -13.22
CA ASP A 29 1.44 21.53 -12.12
C ASP A 29 2.35 20.90 -11.07
N GLY A 30 3.46 21.58 -10.78
CA GLY A 30 4.53 21.11 -9.91
C GLY A 30 4.22 21.03 -8.42
N SER A 31 2.97 21.06 -8.02
CA SER A 31 2.53 20.90 -6.62
C SER A 31 2.11 19.46 -6.31
N THR A 32 3.05 18.52 -6.40
CA THR A 32 2.84 17.21 -5.80
C THR A 32 3.18 17.27 -4.32
N HIS A 33 2.18 17.35 -3.47
CA HIS A 33 2.40 17.13 -2.07
C HIS A 33 2.69 15.65 -1.82
N SER A 34 3.87 15.37 -1.31
CA SER A 34 4.12 14.15 -0.56
C SER A 34 3.11 14.14 0.60
N SER A 35 2.31 13.10 0.68
CA SER A 35 1.25 12.96 1.67
C SER A 35 1.70 13.33 3.08
N SER A 36 0.99 14.23 3.72
CA SER A 36 1.12 14.52 5.13
C SER A 36 0.96 13.24 5.98
N GLU A 37 1.59 13.23 7.13
CA GLU A 37 1.65 12.10 8.06
C GLU A 37 0.34 11.90 8.84
N ASP A 38 -0.80 11.75 8.13
CA ASP A 38 -2.12 11.63 8.77
C ASP A 38 -2.71 10.22 8.66
N GLY A 39 -1.94 9.27 8.13
CA GLY A 39 -2.37 7.89 7.98
C GLY A 39 -2.45 7.17 9.31
N LYS A 40 -3.44 6.26 9.43
CA LYS A 40 -3.62 5.41 10.59
C LYS A 40 -3.94 3.99 10.17
N ILE A 41 -3.24 3.03 10.75
CA ILE A 41 -3.54 1.60 10.62
C ILE A 41 -3.92 1.06 11.99
N THR A 42 -5.10 0.44 12.08
CA THR A 42 -5.56 -0.23 13.30
C THR A 42 -5.73 -1.72 13.04
N ILE A 43 -4.99 -2.53 13.78
CA ILE A 43 -5.10 -4.00 13.78
C ILE A 43 -5.97 -4.40 14.96
N GLN A 44 -7.11 -5.02 14.68
CA GLN A 44 -8.00 -5.59 15.69
C GLN A 44 -7.71 -7.08 15.87
N ASN A 45 -8.02 -7.60 17.05
CA ASN A 45 -7.75 -8.98 17.45
C ASN A 45 -6.25 -9.34 17.42
N ALA A 46 -5.41 -8.36 17.75
CA ALA A 46 -3.98 -8.59 17.92
C ALA A 46 -3.72 -9.56 19.06
N VAL A 47 -2.72 -10.43 18.89
CA VAL A 47 -2.30 -11.39 19.90
C VAL A 47 -1.32 -10.70 20.85
N ALA A 48 -1.63 -10.71 22.13
CA ALA A 48 -0.77 -10.11 23.16
C ALA A 48 0.66 -10.67 23.09
N ASN A 49 1.62 -9.79 23.30
CA ASN A 49 3.06 -10.07 23.24
C ASN A 49 3.63 -10.38 21.85
N GLN A 50 2.82 -10.43 20.79
CA GLN A 50 3.32 -10.48 19.43
C GLN A 50 3.77 -9.10 18.95
N THR A 51 4.80 -9.07 18.11
CA THR A 51 5.27 -7.82 17.47
C THR A 51 4.70 -7.73 16.06
N TYR A 52 3.99 -6.64 15.82
CA TYR A 52 3.44 -6.28 14.52
C TYR A 52 4.36 -5.26 13.87
N LYS A 53 4.63 -5.46 12.59
CA LYS A 53 5.46 -4.57 11.78
C LYS A 53 4.68 -4.16 10.55
N ILE A 54 4.90 -2.93 10.09
CA ILE A 54 4.35 -2.43 8.85
C ILE A 54 5.48 -1.98 7.93
N TYR A 55 5.25 -2.13 6.62
CA TYR A 55 6.20 -1.78 5.58
C TYR A 55 5.46 -1.00 4.49
N ARG A 56 5.89 0.22 4.21
CA ARG A 56 5.34 1.04 3.14
C ARG A 56 5.97 0.65 1.82
N ILE A 57 5.20 -0.03 0.98
CA ILE A 57 5.65 -0.57 -0.31
C ILE A 57 5.57 0.48 -1.42
N LEU A 58 4.48 1.26 -1.44
CA LEU A 58 4.27 2.36 -2.38
C LEU A 58 3.97 3.64 -1.62
N ASP A 59 4.46 4.74 -2.15
CA ASP A 59 4.13 6.08 -1.67
C ASP A 59 2.90 6.59 -2.41
N LEU A 60 2.02 7.30 -1.70
CA LEU A 60 0.90 7.99 -2.30
C LEU A 60 1.28 9.46 -2.54
N GLN A 61 1.07 9.94 -3.75
CA GLN A 61 1.12 11.36 -4.09
C GLN A 61 -0.31 11.85 -4.32
N TYR A 62 -0.65 12.98 -3.71
CA TYR A 62 -1.96 13.59 -3.78
C TYR A 62 -1.86 15.00 -4.35
N ASN A 63 -2.81 15.37 -5.23
CA ASN A 63 -2.96 16.70 -5.76
C ASN A 63 -4.26 17.31 -5.22
N ASP A 64 -4.15 18.30 -4.34
CA ASP A 64 -5.28 18.95 -3.69
C ASP A 64 -6.19 19.69 -4.68
N THR A 65 -5.61 20.30 -5.70
CA THR A 65 -6.36 21.07 -6.70
C THR A 65 -7.17 20.15 -7.60
N ALA A 66 -6.52 19.12 -8.13
CA ALA A 66 -7.17 18.17 -9.04
C ALA A 66 -7.99 17.09 -8.31
N LYS A 67 -7.91 17.04 -6.97
CA LYS A 67 -8.54 15.99 -6.14
C LYS A 67 -8.23 14.58 -6.63
N SER A 68 -7.00 14.39 -7.08
CA SER A 68 -6.50 13.14 -7.66
C SER A 68 -5.29 12.62 -6.89
N PHE A 69 -5.05 11.33 -6.99
CA PHE A 69 -3.89 10.71 -6.37
C PHE A 69 -3.28 9.66 -7.28
N ARG A 70 -2.03 9.33 -7.01
CA ARG A 70 -1.30 8.25 -7.68
C ARG A 70 -0.37 7.56 -6.71
N TYR A 71 -0.08 6.30 -6.96
CA TYR A 71 0.99 5.61 -6.29
C TYR A 71 2.30 5.75 -7.06
N VAL A 72 3.37 5.93 -6.33
CA VAL A 72 4.73 5.92 -6.88
C VAL A 72 5.59 4.90 -6.15
N LYS A 73 6.60 4.46 -6.82
CA LYS A 73 7.58 3.50 -6.31
C LYS A 73 8.28 4.09 -5.08
N ASN A 74 8.27 3.37 -3.98
CA ASN A 74 9.06 3.69 -2.79
C ASN A 74 10.51 3.23 -2.99
N ASP A 75 11.47 4.03 -2.56
CA ASP A 75 12.90 3.73 -2.77
C ASP A 75 13.36 2.42 -2.13
N LYS A 76 12.86 2.10 -0.93
CA LYS A 76 13.21 0.86 -0.22
C LYS A 76 12.70 -0.40 -0.95
N TRP A 77 11.60 -0.25 -1.69
CA TRP A 77 10.88 -1.35 -2.33
C TRP A 77 11.01 -1.35 -3.86
N GLY A 78 11.79 -0.43 -4.41
CA GLY A 78 11.89 -0.22 -5.84
C GLY A 78 12.17 -1.48 -6.64
N ALA A 79 13.19 -2.23 -6.27
CA ALA A 79 13.54 -3.47 -6.95
C ALA A 79 12.45 -4.56 -6.84
N PHE A 80 11.78 -4.65 -5.67
CA PHE A 80 10.65 -5.57 -5.50
C PHE A 80 9.50 -5.20 -6.42
N VAL A 81 9.09 -3.92 -6.42
CA VAL A 81 7.96 -3.43 -7.22
C VAL A 81 8.22 -3.63 -8.72
N GLU A 82 9.42 -3.34 -9.18
CA GLU A 82 9.85 -3.58 -10.56
C GLU A 82 9.86 -5.07 -10.94
N GLY A 83 10.11 -5.95 -9.99
CA GLY A 83 10.03 -7.40 -10.18
C GLY A 83 8.61 -7.96 -10.32
N GLN A 84 7.56 -7.17 -10.00
CA GLN A 84 6.16 -7.62 -10.01
C GLN A 84 5.42 -7.32 -11.33
N MET A 85 6.09 -7.37 -12.46
CA MET A 85 5.54 -6.97 -13.78
C MET A 85 4.30 -7.77 -14.23
N THR A 86 4.04 -8.92 -13.65
CA THR A 86 2.80 -9.68 -13.87
C THR A 86 1.56 -8.93 -13.36
N TYR A 87 1.73 -8.15 -12.29
CA TYR A 87 0.64 -7.47 -11.61
C TYR A 87 0.73 -5.96 -11.71
N LEU A 88 1.94 -5.40 -11.72
CA LEU A 88 2.21 -3.98 -11.67
C LEU A 88 2.93 -3.51 -12.94
N SER A 89 2.63 -2.28 -13.33
CA SER A 89 3.36 -1.53 -14.35
C SER A 89 3.99 -0.31 -13.70
N VAL A 90 5.27 -0.08 -13.96
CA VAL A 90 6.02 1.06 -13.41
C VAL A 90 6.47 1.94 -14.57
N ASP A 91 6.07 3.20 -14.54
CA ASP A 91 6.59 4.21 -15.48
C ASP A 91 8.04 4.54 -15.09
N SER A 92 8.97 4.26 -15.97
CA SER A 92 10.41 4.40 -15.70
C SER A 92 10.88 5.84 -15.52
N LYS A 93 10.11 6.83 -16.02
CA LYS A 93 10.47 8.25 -15.94
C LYS A 93 9.91 8.91 -14.68
N THR A 94 8.70 8.52 -14.28
CA THR A 94 7.96 9.16 -13.18
C THR A 94 7.90 8.32 -11.91
N GLY A 95 8.21 7.02 -11.99
CA GLY A 95 8.06 6.07 -10.89
C GLY A 95 6.60 5.73 -10.58
N VAL A 96 5.64 6.21 -11.38
CA VAL A 96 4.21 5.93 -11.18
C VAL A 96 3.95 4.45 -11.35
N VAL A 97 3.20 3.90 -10.40
CA VAL A 97 2.82 2.48 -10.34
C VAL A 97 1.33 2.35 -10.61
N THR A 98 1.00 1.50 -11.57
CA THR A 98 -0.38 1.14 -11.92
C THR A 98 -0.53 -0.37 -11.99
N TRP A 99 -1.75 -0.86 -12.09
CA TRP A 99 -1.98 -2.26 -12.43
C TRP A 99 -1.50 -2.56 -13.87
N ALA A 100 -0.85 -3.69 -14.07
CA ALA A 100 -0.37 -4.12 -15.39
C ALA A 100 -1.52 -4.36 -16.38
N ASN A 101 -2.70 -4.76 -15.86
CA ASN A 101 -3.95 -4.82 -16.61
C ASN A 101 -5.13 -4.46 -15.71
N SER A 102 -6.27 -4.11 -16.29
CA SER A 102 -7.49 -3.71 -15.56
C SER A 102 -8.04 -4.82 -14.66
N ASP A 103 -7.89 -6.08 -15.09
CA ASP A 103 -8.42 -7.22 -14.34
C ASP A 103 -7.73 -7.42 -12.98
N ASN A 104 -6.49 -6.94 -12.85
CA ASN A 104 -5.77 -6.97 -11.58
C ASN A 104 -6.36 -5.99 -10.56
N ALA A 105 -6.95 -4.89 -10.98
CA ALA A 105 -7.53 -3.88 -10.09
C ALA A 105 -8.72 -4.42 -9.28
N ASP A 106 -9.56 -5.26 -9.94
CA ASP A 106 -10.75 -5.85 -9.34
C ASP A 106 -10.51 -7.26 -8.81
N ASN A 107 -9.29 -7.77 -8.97
CA ASN A 107 -8.95 -9.14 -8.66
C ASN A 107 -8.24 -9.24 -7.30
N GLY A 108 -8.99 -9.60 -6.26
CA GLY A 108 -8.42 -9.88 -4.94
C GLY A 108 -7.30 -10.94 -4.94
N THR A 109 -7.21 -11.77 -5.99
CA THR A 109 -6.13 -12.74 -6.17
C THR A 109 -4.80 -12.05 -6.45
N ALA A 110 -4.77 -11.02 -7.28
CA ALA A 110 -3.55 -10.26 -7.58
C ALA A 110 -3.04 -9.54 -6.33
N ILE A 111 -3.94 -8.87 -5.58
CA ILE A 111 -3.59 -8.20 -4.31
C ILE A 111 -3.02 -9.21 -3.30
N LYS A 112 -3.67 -10.37 -3.17
CA LYS A 112 -3.21 -11.44 -2.28
C LYS A 112 -1.84 -11.98 -2.70
N ALA A 113 -1.62 -12.19 -3.99
CA ALA A 113 -0.34 -12.67 -4.52
C ALA A 113 0.78 -11.66 -4.24
N LEU A 114 0.54 -10.37 -4.46
CA LEU A 114 1.47 -9.30 -4.13
C LEU A 114 1.79 -9.26 -2.63
N ALA A 115 0.78 -9.39 -1.76
CA ALA A 115 0.98 -9.40 -0.31
C ALA A 115 1.83 -10.61 0.13
N VAL A 116 1.60 -11.79 -0.45
CA VAL A 116 2.42 -12.99 -0.19
C VAL A 116 3.85 -12.79 -0.66
N ALA A 117 4.04 -12.28 -1.88
CA ALA A 117 5.36 -12.00 -2.43
C ALA A 117 6.12 -10.95 -1.61
N ALA A 118 5.44 -9.88 -1.16
CA ALA A 118 6.01 -8.86 -0.30
C ALA A 118 6.42 -9.43 1.06
N GLY A 119 5.58 -10.28 1.67
CA GLY A 119 5.91 -10.98 2.91
C GLY A 119 7.13 -11.90 2.78
N GLN A 120 7.29 -12.57 1.62
CA GLN A 120 8.49 -13.36 1.34
C GLN A 120 9.71 -12.46 1.15
N HIS A 121 9.58 -11.36 0.41
CA HIS A 121 10.66 -10.39 0.23
C HIS A 121 11.21 -9.84 1.56
N VAL A 122 10.33 -9.55 2.54
CA VAL A 122 10.75 -9.15 3.90
C VAL A 122 11.62 -10.22 4.56
N LYS A 123 11.26 -11.51 4.41
CA LYS A 123 12.04 -12.61 4.99
C LYS A 123 13.39 -12.77 4.30
N ASP A 124 13.43 -12.59 2.98
CA ASP A 124 14.62 -12.78 2.17
C ASP A 124 15.57 -11.58 2.21
N THR A 125 15.10 -10.43 2.75
CA THR A 125 15.86 -9.18 2.83
C THR A 125 15.96 -8.71 4.29
N PRO A 126 16.82 -9.32 5.13
CA PRO A 126 16.93 -8.96 6.55
C PRO A 126 17.33 -7.51 6.82
N SER A 127 17.95 -6.85 5.85
CA SER A 127 18.31 -5.42 5.92
C SER A 127 17.11 -4.47 5.72
N LEU A 128 15.97 -4.98 5.26
CA LEU A 128 14.78 -4.18 5.04
C LEU A 128 14.15 -3.78 6.38
N THR A 129 14.20 -2.50 6.67
CA THR A 129 13.67 -1.96 7.93
C THR A 129 12.17 -1.69 7.82
N ALA A 130 11.41 -2.11 8.84
CA ALA A 130 10.00 -1.77 8.98
C ALA A 130 9.81 -0.25 9.14
N ASP A 131 8.72 0.29 8.60
CA ASP A 131 8.31 1.68 8.78
C ASP A 131 7.60 1.91 10.11
N GLY A 132 7.10 0.84 10.73
CA GLY A 132 6.58 0.84 12.10
C GLY A 132 6.69 -0.54 12.72
N SER A 133 6.86 -0.57 14.06
CA SER A 133 6.95 -1.80 14.83
C SER A 133 6.34 -1.59 16.22
N VAL A 134 5.32 -2.37 16.55
CA VAL A 134 4.60 -2.29 17.83
C VAL A 134 4.44 -3.68 18.42
N LYS A 135 4.83 -3.87 19.67
CA LYS A 135 4.51 -5.06 20.45
C LYS A 135 3.12 -4.91 21.05
N ALA A 136 2.21 -5.81 20.74
CA ALA A 136 0.85 -5.76 21.24
C ALA A 136 0.80 -5.95 22.76
N SER A 137 0.19 -5.00 23.46
CA SER A 137 -0.16 -5.09 24.88
C SER A 137 -1.64 -5.42 25.11
N SER A 138 -2.45 -5.34 24.07
CA SER A 138 -3.88 -5.61 24.07
C SER A 138 -4.31 -6.26 22.75
N SER A 139 -5.61 -6.48 22.59
CA SER A 139 -6.19 -6.98 21.33
C SER A 139 -6.22 -5.95 20.18
N THR A 140 -5.69 -4.75 20.40
CA THR A 140 -5.63 -3.71 19.40
C THR A 140 -4.22 -3.15 19.30
N VAL A 141 -3.70 -3.05 18.07
CA VAL A 141 -2.45 -2.37 17.74
C VAL A 141 -2.75 -1.21 16.82
N ILE A 142 -2.17 -0.06 17.09
CA ILE A 142 -2.38 1.16 16.32
C ILE A 142 -1.02 1.67 15.86
N PHE A 143 -0.95 2.04 14.58
CA PHE A 143 0.12 2.81 13.98
C PHE A 143 -0.48 4.14 13.54
N ASP A 144 -0.03 5.24 14.11
CA ASP A 144 -0.49 6.60 13.85
C ASP A 144 0.59 7.40 13.10
N ASN A 145 0.18 8.55 12.55
CA ASN A 145 1.06 9.50 11.86
C ASN A 145 1.86 8.86 10.72
N LEU A 146 1.21 7.98 9.97
CA LEU A 146 1.83 7.29 8.86
C LEU A 146 1.75 8.15 7.59
N PRO A 147 2.83 8.28 6.84
CA PRO A 147 2.75 8.80 5.48
C PRO A 147 1.77 7.97 4.67
N LEU A 148 0.97 8.62 3.82
CA LEU A 148 0.01 7.89 2.99
C LEU A 148 0.74 6.99 1.99
N GLY A 149 0.20 5.81 1.75
CA GLY A 149 0.81 4.81 0.89
C GLY A 149 0.11 3.47 0.94
N TRP A 150 0.71 2.49 0.28
CA TRP A 150 0.28 1.10 0.38
C TRP A 150 1.21 0.33 1.32
N TYR A 151 0.62 -0.27 2.34
CA TYR A 151 1.34 -0.98 3.40
C TYR A 151 1.10 -2.49 3.38
N LEU A 152 2.14 -3.24 3.71
CA LEU A 152 2.10 -4.64 4.11
C LEU A 152 2.01 -4.70 5.63
#